data_2eea9e654a008b4e6fccafbfa6b1dc7a
#
_entry.id   2eea9e654a008b4e6fccafbfa6b1dc7a
#
_cell.length_a   1.000
_cell.length_b   1.000
_cell.length_c   1.000
_cell.angle_alpha   90.00
_cell.angle_beta   90.00
_cell.angle_gamma   90.00
#
_symmetry.space_group_name_H-M   'P 1'
#
loop_
_entity.id
_entity.type
_entity.pdbx_description
1 polymer ?
#
loop_
_entity_poly.entity_id
_entity_poly.type
_entity_poly.pdbx_seq_one_letter_code
_entity_poly.pdbx_strand_id
1 'polypeptide(L)'
;LEPKRYFVLNKPRGYVTTSRDQFARRSVLDLVSLPERVYPVGRLDYDSEGLVLLTNDGELAYRIMHPRFKLPKTYRVRVKGQVSEDAVERLRSGVMLDDGPTQPARVELLKAASDASLLRITITEGRNRQVKRMCAAVGHEVIRLIRESIGPLRLRGLAAGEYRELRSYEVKRLYRAVGL
;
A
#
# COMPACT_ATOMS: atom_id res chain seq x y z
N LEU A 1 -12.42 23.60 -16.13
CA LEU A 1 -11.65 22.85 -15.14
C LEU A 1 -12.48 21.74 -14.54
N GLU A 2 -11.96 20.51 -14.55
CA GLU A 2 -12.63 19.40 -13.89
C GLU A 2 -12.59 19.61 -12.37
N PRO A 3 -13.67 19.32 -11.65
CA PRO A 3 -13.63 19.32 -10.19
C PRO A 3 -12.67 18.23 -9.70
N LYS A 4 -11.99 18.50 -8.59
CA LYS A 4 -11.11 17.52 -7.97
C LYS A 4 -11.94 16.43 -7.30
N ARG A 5 -11.59 15.19 -7.58
CA ARG A 5 -12.29 14.02 -7.04
C ARG A 5 -11.28 13.10 -6.35
N TYR A 6 -11.75 12.40 -5.33
CA TYR A 6 -10.92 11.53 -4.50
C TYR A 6 -11.68 10.27 -4.16
N PHE A 7 -11.11 9.12 -4.50
CA PHE A 7 -11.74 7.81 -4.26
C PHE A 7 -10.75 6.86 -3.64
N VAL A 8 -11.25 5.98 -2.80
CA VAL A 8 -10.49 4.84 -2.32
C VAL A 8 -11.07 3.57 -2.94
N LEU A 9 -10.19 2.75 -3.49
CA LEU A 9 -10.52 1.46 -4.08
C LEU A 9 -9.84 0.38 -3.27
N ASN A 10 -10.54 -0.72 -3.00
CA ASN A 10 -9.93 -1.93 -2.48
C ASN A 10 -9.57 -2.82 -3.67
N LYS A 11 -8.30 -2.73 -4.09
CA LYS A 11 -7.81 -3.46 -5.24
C LYS A 11 -7.71 -4.96 -4.95
N PRO A 12 -8.37 -5.82 -5.73
CA PRO A 12 -8.16 -7.26 -5.63
C PRO A 12 -6.87 -7.68 -6.35
N ARG A 13 -6.46 -8.91 -6.17
CA ARG A 13 -5.42 -9.52 -6.99
C ARG A 13 -5.86 -9.55 -8.46
N GLY A 14 -4.91 -9.55 -9.37
CA GLY A 14 -5.19 -9.70 -10.78
C GLY A 14 -5.47 -8.41 -11.52
N TYR A 15 -5.14 -7.27 -10.91
CA TYR A 15 -5.27 -5.95 -11.52
C TYR A 15 -3.98 -5.17 -11.34
N VAL A 16 -3.55 -4.47 -12.40
CA VAL A 16 -2.41 -3.54 -12.32
C VAL A 16 -2.90 -2.16 -11.91
N THR A 17 -2.01 -1.35 -11.33
CA THR A 17 -2.32 0.03 -10.93
C THR A 17 -1.99 1.05 -12.01
N THR A 18 -1.40 0.63 -13.12
CA THR A 18 -1.12 1.53 -14.24
C THR A 18 -2.33 1.65 -15.16
N SER A 19 -2.51 2.81 -15.79
CA SER A 19 -3.53 3.01 -16.80
C SER A 19 -3.19 2.34 -18.14
N ARG A 20 -1.91 2.02 -18.35
CA ARG A 20 -1.42 1.30 -19.54
C ARG A 20 -0.54 0.16 -19.09
N ASP A 21 -0.84 -1.03 -19.59
CA ASP A 21 -0.07 -2.22 -19.29
C ASP A 21 0.41 -2.86 -20.60
N GLN A 22 1.72 -3.08 -20.69
CA GLN A 22 2.34 -3.70 -21.87
C GLN A 22 1.88 -5.14 -22.11
N PHE A 23 1.37 -5.80 -21.07
CA PHE A 23 0.87 -7.18 -21.15
C PHE A 23 -0.67 -7.24 -21.27
N ALA A 24 -1.33 -6.09 -21.44
CA ALA A 24 -2.79 -5.97 -21.56
C ALA A 24 -3.56 -6.60 -20.39
N ARG A 25 -2.98 -6.58 -19.17
CA ARG A 25 -3.65 -7.05 -17.96
C ARG A 25 -4.73 -6.06 -17.54
N ARG A 26 -5.71 -6.55 -16.78
CA ARG A 26 -6.77 -5.68 -16.25
C ARG A 26 -6.19 -4.62 -15.32
N SER A 27 -6.66 -3.39 -15.46
CA SER A 27 -6.25 -2.24 -14.66
C SER A 27 -7.29 -1.92 -13.59
N VAL A 28 -6.85 -1.29 -12.52
CA VAL A 28 -7.75 -0.76 -11.49
C VAL A 28 -8.79 0.21 -12.07
N LEU A 29 -8.48 0.88 -13.17
CA LEU A 29 -9.44 1.78 -13.82
C LEU A 29 -10.62 1.04 -14.44
N ASP A 30 -10.50 -0.25 -14.71
CA ASP A 30 -11.60 -1.08 -15.18
C ASP A 30 -12.65 -1.35 -14.10
N LEU A 31 -12.29 -1.11 -12.84
CA LEU A 31 -13.17 -1.33 -11.67
C LEU A 31 -14.00 -0.09 -11.32
N VAL A 32 -13.71 1.05 -11.92
CA VAL A 32 -14.38 2.31 -11.59
C VAL A 32 -15.06 2.87 -12.83
N SER A 33 -16.20 3.56 -12.60
CA SER A 33 -16.94 4.22 -13.66
C SER A 33 -17.28 5.63 -13.17
N LEU A 34 -16.50 6.62 -13.63
CA LEU A 34 -16.58 7.99 -13.15
C LEU A 34 -16.56 8.94 -14.34
N PRO A 35 -17.32 10.07 -14.28
CA PRO A 35 -17.30 11.08 -15.33
C PRO A 35 -15.97 11.82 -15.39
N GLU A 36 -15.33 12.06 -14.24
CA GLU A 36 -14.04 12.73 -14.16
C GLU A 36 -12.91 11.73 -14.32
N ARG A 37 -11.83 12.19 -14.94
CA ARG A 37 -10.64 11.40 -15.13
C ARG A 37 -9.82 11.38 -13.84
N VAL A 38 -9.67 10.20 -13.24
CA VAL A 38 -8.84 10.00 -12.05
C VAL A 38 -7.74 8.99 -12.33
N TYR A 39 -6.67 9.04 -11.53
CA TYR A 39 -5.50 8.19 -11.69
C TYR A 39 -5.13 7.52 -10.37
N PRO A 40 -4.59 6.31 -10.40
CA PRO A 40 -4.06 5.70 -9.19
C PRO A 40 -2.83 6.47 -8.70
N VAL A 41 -2.79 6.70 -7.39
CA VAL A 41 -1.69 7.37 -6.71
C VAL A 41 -0.77 6.30 -6.13
N GLY A 42 0.43 6.19 -6.70
CA GLY A 42 1.36 5.13 -6.36
C GLY A 42 0.99 3.80 -7.01
N ARG A 43 1.63 2.75 -6.53
CA ARG A 43 1.51 1.43 -7.13
C ARG A 43 1.30 0.35 -6.07
N LEU A 44 0.47 -0.62 -6.42
CA LEU A 44 0.43 -1.94 -5.79
C LEU A 44 0.70 -2.97 -6.88
N ASP A 45 1.46 -4.00 -6.56
CA ASP A 45 1.78 -5.05 -7.51
C ASP A 45 0.51 -5.78 -7.97
N TYR A 46 0.61 -6.43 -9.14
CA TYR A 46 -0.48 -7.21 -9.71
C TYR A 46 -1.07 -8.23 -8.73
N ASP A 47 -0.22 -8.87 -7.94
CA ASP A 47 -0.60 -9.88 -6.95
C ASP A 47 -0.83 -9.32 -5.53
N SER A 48 -0.70 -8.02 -5.34
CA SER A 48 -1.00 -7.36 -4.07
C SER A 48 -2.41 -6.83 -4.04
N GLU A 49 -2.94 -6.62 -2.83
CA GLU A 49 -4.32 -6.22 -2.59
C GLU A 49 -4.37 -4.97 -1.72
N GLY A 50 -5.53 -4.35 -1.69
CA GLY A 50 -5.84 -3.33 -0.69
C GLY A 50 -6.00 -1.93 -1.24
N LEU A 51 -5.72 -0.97 -0.39
CA LEU A 51 -6.04 0.43 -0.61
C LEU A 51 -5.24 1.04 -1.76
N VAL A 52 -5.96 1.58 -2.74
CA VAL A 52 -5.44 2.43 -3.81
C VAL A 52 -6.23 3.73 -3.79
N LEU A 53 -5.54 4.85 -3.72
CA LEU A 53 -6.16 6.16 -3.87
C LEU A 53 -6.24 6.51 -5.35
N LEU A 54 -7.40 6.97 -5.79
CA LEU A 54 -7.62 7.48 -7.15
C LEU A 54 -8.00 8.95 -7.06
N THR A 55 -7.31 9.81 -7.80
CA THR A 55 -7.60 11.24 -7.80
C THR A 55 -7.09 11.90 -9.07
N ASN A 56 -7.66 13.06 -9.37
CA ASN A 56 -7.16 14.00 -10.39
C ASN A 56 -6.48 15.21 -9.77
N ASP A 57 -6.22 15.19 -8.45
CA ASP A 57 -5.51 16.23 -7.73
C ASP A 57 -4.01 15.96 -7.80
N GLY A 58 -3.33 16.55 -8.79
CA GLY A 58 -1.92 16.29 -9.06
C GLY A 58 -0.98 16.72 -7.94
N GLU A 59 -1.28 17.83 -7.25
CA GLU A 59 -0.43 18.30 -6.15
C GLU A 59 -0.48 17.33 -4.96
N LEU A 60 -1.68 16.91 -4.59
CA LEU A 60 -1.85 15.92 -3.52
C LEU A 60 -1.18 14.60 -3.89
N ALA A 61 -1.41 14.11 -5.11
CA ALA A 61 -0.80 12.86 -5.60
C ALA A 61 0.73 12.91 -5.54
N TYR A 62 1.32 14.01 -5.99
CA TYR A 62 2.77 14.21 -5.94
C TYR A 62 3.30 14.08 -4.51
N ARG A 63 2.68 14.77 -3.56
CA ARG A 63 3.15 14.77 -2.17
C ARG A 63 2.95 13.41 -1.49
N ILE A 64 1.87 12.70 -1.81
CA ILE A 64 1.66 11.36 -1.28
C ILE A 64 2.75 10.40 -1.75
N MET A 65 3.16 10.51 -3.01
CA MET A 65 4.16 9.63 -3.60
C MET A 65 5.60 10.00 -3.27
N HIS A 66 5.88 11.29 -2.98
CA HIS A 66 7.25 11.75 -2.81
C HIS A 66 7.83 11.31 -1.45
N PRO A 67 9.02 10.67 -1.44
CA PRO A 67 9.60 10.10 -0.21
C PRO A 67 9.85 11.10 0.92
N ARG A 68 10.08 12.38 0.59
CA ARG A 68 10.38 13.38 1.61
C ARG A 68 9.23 13.62 2.59
N PHE A 69 7.99 13.32 2.20
CA PHE A 69 6.83 13.52 3.06
C PHE A 69 6.61 12.35 4.03
N LYS A 70 7.29 11.23 3.82
CA LYS A 70 7.33 10.08 4.73
C LYS A 70 5.94 9.60 5.18
N LEU A 71 4.99 9.62 4.27
CA LEU A 71 3.62 9.20 4.59
C LEU A 71 3.62 7.69 4.91
N PRO A 72 3.16 7.29 6.10
CA PRO A 72 3.20 5.88 6.47
C PRO A 72 2.18 5.07 5.68
N LYS A 73 2.57 3.85 5.30
CA LYS A 73 1.70 2.88 4.65
C LYS A 73 1.74 1.61 5.50
N THR A 74 0.58 1.09 5.82
CA THR A 74 0.46 -0.09 6.68
C THR A 74 -0.05 -1.27 5.87
N TYR A 75 0.64 -2.39 6.01
CA TYR A 75 0.36 -3.62 5.29
C TYR A 75 0.08 -4.77 6.25
N ARG A 76 -0.92 -5.56 5.90
CA ARG A 76 -1.17 -6.85 6.54
C ARG A 76 -0.52 -7.91 5.67
N VAL A 77 0.38 -8.71 6.27
CA VAL A 77 1.27 -9.59 5.50
C VAL A 77 1.20 -11.00 6.07
N ARG A 78 0.81 -11.94 5.23
CA ARG A 78 0.88 -13.35 5.56
C ARG A 78 2.13 -13.93 4.91
N VAL A 79 2.96 -14.60 5.72
CA VAL A 79 4.23 -15.16 5.27
C VAL A 79 4.31 -16.65 5.61
N LYS A 80 5.13 -17.39 4.85
CA LYS A 80 5.40 -18.80 5.13
C LYS A 80 6.26 -18.93 6.38
N GLY A 81 5.95 -19.95 7.19
CA GLY A 81 6.73 -20.32 8.34
C GLY A 81 6.38 -19.55 9.61
N GLN A 82 6.99 -19.99 10.71
CA GLN A 82 6.81 -19.36 12.00
C GLN A 82 7.85 -18.26 12.19
N VAL A 83 7.38 -17.02 12.25
CA VAL A 83 8.26 -15.85 12.40
C VAL A 83 8.70 -15.74 13.87
N SER A 84 10.01 -15.67 14.09
CA SER A 84 10.61 -15.50 15.42
C SER A 84 10.62 -14.03 15.84
N GLU A 85 10.76 -13.78 17.15
CA GLU A 85 10.95 -12.43 17.67
C GLU A 85 12.22 -11.78 17.12
N ASP A 86 13.27 -12.57 16.87
CA ASP A 86 14.49 -12.06 16.25
C ASP A 86 14.24 -11.53 14.83
N ALA A 87 13.48 -12.27 14.03
CA ALA A 87 13.10 -11.82 12.69
C ALA A 87 12.27 -10.54 12.75
N VAL A 88 11.32 -10.45 13.68
CA VAL A 88 10.52 -9.23 13.90
C VAL A 88 11.43 -8.04 14.22
N GLU A 89 12.38 -8.22 15.12
CA GLU A 89 13.29 -7.16 15.53
C GLU A 89 14.20 -6.71 14.38
N ARG A 90 14.65 -7.64 13.56
CA ARG A 90 15.43 -7.32 12.36
C ARG A 90 14.62 -6.48 11.38
N LEU A 91 13.35 -6.81 11.17
CA LEU A 91 12.45 -6.01 10.33
C LEU A 91 12.26 -4.60 10.90
N ARG A 92 12.12 -4.48 12.22
CA ARG A 92 11.95 -3.17 12.88
C ARG A 92 13.18 -2.29 12.74
N SER A 93 14.35 -2.86 12.87
CA SER A 93 15.63 -2.13 12.83
C SER A 93 16.04 -1.75 11.41
N GLY A 94 15.49 -2.44 10.43
CA GLY A 94 15.87 -2.29 9.02
C GLY A 94 16.72 -3.47 8.57
N VAL A 95 16.55 -3.84 7.31
CA VAL A 95 17.28 -4.94 6.67
C VAL A 95 18.00 -4.44 5.43
N MET A 96 19.09 -5.11 5.09
CA MET A 96 19.86 -4.80 3.89
C MET A 96 19.17 -5.44 2.68
N LEU A 97 18.80 -4.63 1.72
CA LEU A 97 18.31 -5.06 0.41
C LEU A 97 19.36 -4.73 -0.66
N ASP A 98 19.17 -5.22 -1.89
CA ASP A 98 20.09 -4.98 -2.99
C ASP A 98 20.30 -3.48 -3.27
N ASP A 99 19.25 -2.68 -3.06
CA ASP A 99 19.26 -1.24 -3.27
C ASP A 99 19.52 -0.43 -1.99
N GLY A 100 20.04 -1.06 -0.95
CA GLY A 100 20.46 -0.44 0.29
C GLY A 100 19.61 -0.81 1.51
N PRO A 101 20.03 -0.35 2.70
CA PRO A 101 19.30 -0.67 3.92
C PRO A 101 17.93 -0.01 3.95
N THR A 102 16.94 -0.72 4.53
CA THR A 102 15.61 -0.14 4.74
C THR A 102 15.62 0.72 5.99
N GLN A 103 14.72 1.73 5.99
CA GLN A 103 14.50 2.54 7.18
C GLN A 103 13.84 1.70 8.28
N PRO A 104 13.98 2.10 9.55
CA PRO A 104 13.22 1.45 10.62
C PRO A 104 11.73 1.41 10.31
N ALA A 105 11.11 0.30 10.66
CA ALA A 105 9.69 0.07 10.39
C ALA A 105 8.95 -0.29 11.69
N ARG A 106 7.64 -0.09 11.70
CA ARG A 106 6.79 -0.61 12.77
C ARG A 106 6.36 -2.01 12.34
N VAL A 107 6.53 -2.97 13.24
CA VAL A 107 6.20 -4.37 12.94
C VAL A 107 5.50 -4.98 14.14
N GLU A 108 4.32 -5.54 13.90
CA GLU A 108 3.56 -6.30 14.90
C GLU A 108 3.42 -7.73 14.41
N LEU A 109 3.76 -8.69 15.26
CA LEU A 109 3.48 -10.09 15.00
C LEU A 109 2.07 -10.38 15.49
N LEU A 110 1.12 -10.51 14.57
CA LEU A 110 -0.30 -10.72 14.90
C LEU A 110 -0.60 -12.17 15.22
N LYS A 111 0.07 -13.10 14.53
CA LYS A 111 -0.09 -14.53 14.73
C LYS A 111 1.15 -15.25 14.22
N ALA A 112 1.67 -16.20 15.00
CA ALA A 112 2.75 -17.07 14.57
C ALA A 112 2.30 -18.52 14.68
N ALA A 113 2.35 -19.25 13.56
CA ALA A 113 2.06 -20.67 13.51
C ALA A 113 3.15 -21.36 12.68
N SER A 114 3.25 -22.68 12.82
CA SER A 114 4.35 -23.43 12.20
C SER A 114 4.40 -23.33 10.67
N ASP A 115 3.25 -23.22 10.03
CA ASP A 115 3.13 -23.16 8.56
C ASP A 115 3.09 -21.74 8.02
N ALA A 116 2.53 -20.79 8.78
CA ALA A 116 2.37 -19.41 8.33
C ALA A 116 2.26 -18.46 9.53
N SER A 117 2.68 -17.21 9.31
CA SER A 117 2.57 -16.14 10.30
C SER A 117 1.89 -14.93 9.68
N LEU A 118 1.28 -14.10 10.51
CA LEU A 118 0.61 -12.88 10.12
C LEU A 118 1.27 -11.69 10.80
N LEU A 119 1.67 -10.71 10.00
CA LEU A 119 2.35 -9.50 10.46
C LEU A 119 1.56 -8.26 10.04
N ARG A 120 1.70 -7.19 10.80
CA ARG A 120 1.33 -5.85 10.36
C ARG A 120 2.60 -5.02 10.28
N ILE A 121 2.91 -4.50 9.10
CA ILE A 121 4.15 -3.75 8.85
C ILE A 121 3.80 -2.36 8.34
N THR A 122 4.36 -1.34 9.00
CA THR A 122 4.20 0.06 8.59
C THR A 122 5.55 0.63 8.18
N ILE A 123 5.63 1.13 6.94
CA ILE A 123 6.83 1.74 6.38
C ILE A 123 6.54 3.15 5.90
N THR A 124 7.59 3.98 5.82
CA THR A 124 7.50 5.36 5.30
C THR A 124 8.19 5.51 3.96
N GLU A 125 8.78 4.45 3.45
CA GLU A 125 9.39 4.37 2.12
C GLU A 125 8.41 3.77 1.12
N GLY A 126 8.78 3.79 -0.14
CA GLY A 126 7.96 3.20 -1.20
C GLY A 126 8.79 2.52 -2.27
N ARG A 127 9.81 1.77 -1.89
CA ARG A 127 10.63 1.04 -2.86
C ARG A 127 9.85 -0.09 -3.50
N ASN A 128 10.21 -0.42 -4.73
CA ASN A 128 9.57 -1.50 -5.48
C ASN A 128 9.60 -2.81 -4.68
N ARG A 129 8.45 -3.43 -4.48
CA ARG A 129 8.25 -4.71 -3.77
C ARG A 129 8.92 -4.74 -2.39
N GLN A 130 8.94 -3.60 -1.70
CA GLN A 130 9.75 -3.45 -0.49
C GLN A 130 9.36 -4.43 0.62
N VAL A 131 8.09 -4.52 0.98
CA VAL A 131 7.65 -5.39 2.07
C VAL A 131 7.93 -6.85 1.75
N LYS A 132 7.72 -7.27 0.50
CA LYS A 132 8.01 -8.63 0.05
C LYS A 132 9.50 -8.95 0.17
N ARG A 133 10.35 -8.02 -0.25
CA ARG A 133 11.80 -8.18 -0.16
C ARG A 133 12.31 -8.15 1.27
N MET A 134 11.72 -7.32 2.13
CA MET A 134 12.07 -7.28 3.54
C MET A 134 11.79 -8.61 4.23
N CYS A 135 10.60 -9.16 4.01
CA CYS A 135 10.23 -10.46 4.58
C CYS A 135 11.14 -11.58 4.06
N ALA A 136 11.43 -11.59 2.76
CA ALA A 136 12.34 -12.56 2.18
C ALA A 136 13.75 -12.47 2.78
N ALA A 137 14.22 -11.25 3.08
CA ALA A 137 15.53 -11.02 3.67
C ALA A 137 15.67 -11.63 5.08
N VAL A 138 14.57 -11.85 5.79
CA VAL A 138 14.57 -12.55 7.09
C VAL A 138 14.08 -14.00 6.97
N GLY A 139 14.01 -14.54 5.74
CA GLY A 139 13.72 -15.94 5.49
C GLY A 139 12.25 -16.31 5.36
N HIS A 140 11.38 -15.34 5.12
CA HIS A 140 9.93 -15.58 5.04
C HIS A 140 9.32 -15.08 3.74
N GLU A 141 8.89 -16.00 2.89
CA GLU A 141 8.21 -15.65 1.64
C GLU A 141 6.80 -15.13 1.92
N VAL A 142 6.43 -14.03 1.30
CA VAL A 142 5.09 -13.45 1.41
C VAL A 142 4.09 -14.27 0.61
N ILE A 143 3.02 -14.73 1.27
CA ILE A 143 1.92 -15.46 0.67
C ILE A 143 0.82 -14.49 0.21
N ARG A 144 0.52 -13.49 1.06
CA ARG A 144 -0.53 -12.51 0.79
C ARG A 144 -0.14 -11.16 1.40
N LEU A 145 -0.39 -10.09 0.65
CA LEU A 145 -0.10 -8.74 1.09
C LEU A 145 -1.29 -7.84 0.80
N ILE A 146 -1.78 -7.15 1.84
CA ILE A 146 -2.92 -6.24 1.73
C ILE A 146 -2.50 -4.89 2.33
N ARG A 147 -2.53 -3.83 1.53
CA ARG A 147 -2.32 -2.49 2.07
C ARG A 147 -3.59 -2.01 2.75
N GLU A 148 -3.53 -1.83 4.07
CA GLU A 148 -4.67 -1.45 4.90
C GLU A 148 -4.87 0.06 4.97
N SER A 149 -3.76 0.83 4.93
CA SER A 149 -3.84 2.29 5.06
C SER A 149 -2.70 3.02 4.35
N ILE A 150 -2.97 4.26 3.99
CA ILE A 150 -2.00 5.24 3.49
C ILE A 150 -2.23 6.49 4.33
N GLY A 151 -1.28 6.81 5.24
CA GLY A 151 -1.46 7.90 6.18
C GLY A 151 -2.75 7.73 6.96
N PRO A 152 -3.61 8.76 7.01
CA PRO A 152 -4.89 8.70 7.72
C PRO A 152 -5.97 7.91 6.97
N LEU A 153 -5.75 7.56 5.71
CA LEU A 153 -6.75 6.92 4.86
C LEU A 153 -6.76 5.40 5.09
N ARG A 154 -7.97 4.83 5.30
CA ARG A 154 -8.18 3.42 5.61
C ARG A 154 -9.23 2.79 4.69
N LEU A 155 -9.19 1.47 4.54
CA LEU A 155 -10.18 0.71 3.75
C LEU A 155 -11.59 0.76 4.36
N ARG A 156 -11.71 0.69 5.68
CA ARG A 156 -12.98 0.79 6.43
C ARG A 156 -14.09 -0.14 5.93
N GLY A 157 -13.79 -1.43 5.87
CA GLY A 157 -14.78 -2.43 5.51
C GLY A 157 -15.16 -2.46 4.04
N LEU A 158 -14.42 -1.75 3.19
CA LEU A 158 -14.63 -1.79 1.75
C LEU A 158 -14.26 -3.16 1.22
N ALA A 159 -15.18 -3.82 0.53
CA ALA A 159 -14.95 -5.16 -0.02
C ALA A 159 -14.02 -5.10 -1.24
N ALA A 160 -13.38 -6.22 -1.55
CA ALA A 160 -12.49 -6.33 -2.71
C ALA A 160 -13.23 -5.94 -4.00
N GLY A 161 -12.61 -5.07 -4.77
CA GLY A 161 -13.17 -4.55 -6.03
C GLY A 161 -14.10 -3.37 -5.87
N GLU A 162 -14.48 -3.04 -4.64
CA GLU A 162 -15.35 -1.88 -4.37
C GLU A 162 -14.54 -0.59 -4.23
N TYR A 163 -15.18 0.53 -4.56
CA TYR A 163 -14.62 1.84 -4.35
C TYR A 163 -15.67 2.79 -3.77
N ARG A 164 -15.21 3.84 -3.11
CA ARG A 164 -16.07 4.89 -2.58
C ARG A 164 -15.39 6.25 -2.67
N GLU A 165 -16.18 7.29 -2.73
CA GLU A 165 -15.66 8.66 -2.66
C GLU A 165 -15.23 8.98 -1.24
N LEU A 166 -14.13 9.73 -1.10
CA LEU A 166 -13.68 10.20 0.19
C LEU A 166 -14.62 11.29 0.71
N ARG A 167 -14.83 11.29 2.01
CA ARG A 167 -15.54 12.36 2.70
C ARG A 167 -14.63 13.59 2.83
N SER A 168 -15.23 14.77 2.96
CA SER A 168 -14.46 16.02 3.07
C SER A 168 -13.41 15.99 4.18
N TYR A 169 -13.73 15.41 5.34
CA TYR A 169 -12.76 15.33 6.42
C TYR A 169 -11.57 14.41 6.12
N GLU A 170 -11.79 13.37 5.31
CA GLU A 170 -10.71 12.47 4.88
C GLU A 170 -9.74 13.21 3.95
N VAL A 171 -10.27 13.99 3.02
CA VAL A 171 -9.45 14.82 2.12
C VAL A 171 -8.63 15.83 2.92
N LYS A 172 -9.24 16.51 3.88
CA LYS A 172 -8.55 17.46 4.74
C LYS A 172 -7.43 16.83 5.54
N ARG A 173 -7.65 15.63 6.08
CA ARG A 173 -6.62 14.89 6.81
C ARG A 173 -5.45 14.50 5.92
N LEU A 174 -5.72 14.06 4.69
CA LEU A 174 -4.66 13.77 3.72
C LEU A 174 -3.85 15.01 3.40
N TYR A 175 -4.50 16.14 3.17
CA TYR A 175 -3.85 17.43 2.91
C TYR A 175 -2.89 17.79 4.05
N ARG A 176 -3.37 17.70 5.29
CA ARG A 176 -2.55 17.98 6.47
C ARG A 176 -1.36 17.04 6.59
N ALA A 177 -1.56 15.77 6.29
CA ALA A 177 -0.52 14.75 6.41
C ALA A 177 0.65 15.01 5.48
N VAL A 178 0.45 15.74 4.39
CA VAL A 178 1.49 16.09 3.40
C VAL A 178 1.80 17.59 3.37
N GLY A 179 1.35 18.34 4.38
CA GLY A 179 1.70 19.76 4.55
C GLY A 179 0.97 20.71 3.61
N LEU A 180 -0.22 20.37 3.17
CA LEU A 180 -1.08 21.23 2.36
C LEU A 180 -2.15 21.94 3.17
#